data_95da1565580c617476d046d7c13c26a6
#
_entry.id   95da1565580c617476d046d7c13c26a6
#
_cell.length_a   1.000
_cell.length_b   1.000
_cell.length_c   1.000
_cell.angle_alpha   90.00
_cell.angle_beta   90.00
_cell.angle_gamma   90.00
#
_symmetry.space_group_name_H-M   'P 1'
#
loop_
_entity.id
_entity.type
_entity.pdbx_description
1 polymer ?
#
loop_
_entity_poly.entity_id
_entity_poly.type
_entity_poly.pdbx_seq_one_letter_code
_entity_poly.pdbx_strand_id
1 'polypeptide(L)'
;MGGIGGITGINSSGSSITGAENTGLVELKYGGGSEVGGISGDNDGLIENVKNSGNIKGHIYSTNVMGVSCVGGIVGENNAGGVVKNAENSGTVIGDNTVGGVAGSNEGVLEDTQNLAAGAVTADGMSVGGVTGYNTGSIKDSFNNASITGGTIYAGGVAGSNEGGSISGCYNSGSVTAQNLIGGITGRNNSGSVITGSYNTATVTGTAADSKGFSQVGGISGSNKGTVNGESYNTGDVEAGGYGVGGIIGYNYGESIVEHVYNKGNVTGGSQYVGGIAGSSQGELNNVFNTGAVASGVSGAKYIGGIAGYSVSVISNAYNTGNVGSVRAQYVGGIAGYSKTGTIENCWNSGEIAASHYLGGIAGYNNSDIRNCYNEGAIIGMGSSQYIAGIAGNSKSGMITNVYNLGEVTGYSQNYGVIIGTGDSVISNSYYKTDSGYKKYGDDSEYESIEAFNAAFLAGMTDSDKALWLTYGDRMTPLLKGLLKPLDINVGDIETEYTGSDYTGLVQALADKLAEQGIIIDVTKLLADGKTEIGEYDLKDLLFSTQDGYALNVTGKLVIKEKSPEPEPPADNYVSSSASKDTGTLTNIKAEKMQQEEY
;
A
#
# COMPACT_ATOMS: atom_id res chain seq x y z
N MET A 1 -11.53 21.67 -38.15
CA MET A 1 -12.52 20.59 -38.36
C MET A 1 -13.46 20.68 -37.19
N GLY A 2 -14.74 20.41 -37.33
CA GLY A 2 -15.71 20.66 -36.28
C GLY A 2 -15.95 19.39 -35.47
N GLY A 3 -16.17 19.56 -34.17
CA GLY A 3 -16.56 18.47 -33.26
C GLY A 3 -17.90 17.84 -33.66
N ILE A 4 -18.09 16.58 -33.30
CA ILE A 4 -19.34 15.83 -33.48
C ILE A 4 -19.89 15.48 -32.13
N GLY A 5 -21.09 15.95 -31.82
CA GLY A 5 -21.78 15.61 -30.58
C GLY A 5 -23.24 15.21 -30.78
N GLY A 6 -23.75 14.41 -29.87
CA GLY A 6 -25.18 14.03 -29.90
C GLY A 6 -26.12 15.21 -29.66
N ILE A 7 -25.65 16.26 -29.00
CA ILE A 7 -26.42 17.51 -28.73
C ILE A 7 -25.82 18.67 -29.51
N THR A 8 -24.49 18.87 -29.47
CA THR A 8 -23.82 19.94 -30.21
C THR A 8 -22.44 19.51 -30.70
N GLY A 9 -21.98 20.09 -31.79
CA GLY A 9 -20.59 19.91 -32.23
C GLY A 9 -19.61 20.65 -31.33
N ILE A 10 -19.95 21.90 -30.90
CA ILE A 10 -19.09 22.76 -30.09
C ILE A 10 -19.93 23.43 -28.99
N ASN A 11 -19.45 23.39 -27.75
CA ASN A 11 -19.95 24.19 -26.63
C ASN A 11 -18.93 25.30 -26.33
N SER A 12 -19.18 26.50 -26.81
CA SER A 12 -18.21 27.60 -26.77
C SER A 12 -18.03 28.18 -25.37
N SER A 13 -16.93 28.91 -25.16
CA SER A 13 -16.65 29.62 -23.90
C SER A 13 -17.82 30.53 -23.47
N GLY A 14 -18.18 30.46 -22.20
CA GLY A 14 -19.32 31.19 -21.62
C GLY A 14 -20.68 30.53 -21.89
N SER A 15 -20.76 29.48 -22.68
CA SER A 15 -21.98 28.70 -22.91
C SER A 15 -22.11 27.56 -21.88
N SER A 16 -23.36 27.07 -21.70
CA SER A 16 -23.61 25.92 -20.83
C SER A 16 -24.58 24.92 -21.44
N ILE A 17 -24.34 23.64 -21.23
CA ILE A 17 -25.27 22.55 -21.49
C ILE A 17 -25.61 21.90 -20.16
N THR A 18 -26.88 21.94 -19.77
CA THR A 18 -27.32 21.40 -18.47
C THR A 18 -28.51 20.49 -18.65
N GLY A 19 -28.53 19.36 -17.94
CA GLY A 19 -29.65 18.42 -17.94
C GLY A 19 -29.92 17.71 -19.26
N ALA A 20 -28.93 17.67 -20.18
CA ALA A 20 -29.07 17.02 -21.48
C ALA A 20 -28.83 15.50 -21.38
N GLU A 21 -29.52 14.76 -22.24
CA GLU A 21 -29.37 13.31 -22.35
C GLU A 21 -29.24 12.91 -23.84
N ASN A 22 -28.23 12.06 -24.12
CA ASN A 22 -28.09 11.38 -25.40
C ASN A 22 -28.37 9.88 -25.24
N THR A 23 -29.34 9.37 -25.98
CA THR A 23 -29.68 7.93 -26.05
C THR A 23 -29.38 7.33 -27.42
N GLY A 24 -28.99 8.18 -28.39
CA GLY A 24 -28.73 7.80 -29.77
C GLY A 24 -27.28 7.42 -30.05
N LEU A 25 -27.06 6.66 -31.11
CA LEU A 25 -25.73 6.41 -31.65
C LEU A 25 -25.10 7.69 -32.19
N VAL A 26 -23.89 8.01 -31.74
CA VAL A 26 -23.03 9.03 -32.34
C VAL A 26 -21.87 8.33 -33.03
N GLU A 27 -21.74 8.49 -34.36
CA GLU A 27 -20.78 7.74 -35.17
C GLU A 27 -20.05 8.64 -36.17
N LEU A 28 -18.71 8.60 -36.13
CA LEU A 28 -17.86 9.16 -37.16
C LEU A 28 -17.48 8.05 -38.18
N LYS A 29 -17.94 8.15 -39.41
CA LYS A 29 -17.66 7.13 -40.45
C LYS A 29 -16.49 7.46 -41.38
N TYR A 30 -16.25 8.74 -41.61
CA TYR A 30 -15.23 9.22 -42.56
C TYR A 30 -14.65 10.56 -42.09
N GLY A 31 -13.36 10.74 -42.21
CA GLY A 31 -12.64 11.96 -41.87
C GLY A 31 -11.63 11.77 -40.75
N GLY A 32 -10.47 12.43 -40.86
CA GLY A 32 -9.45 12.44 -39.81
C GLY A 32 -9.52 13.71 -38.99
N GLY A 33 -9.16 13.64 -37.70
CA GLY A 33 -9.00 14.78 -36.82
C GLY A 33 -10.32 15.41 -36.33
N SER A 34 -11.32 14.60 -36.04
CA SER A 34 -12.58 15.07 -35.45
C SER A 34 -12.73 14.56 -34.02
N GLU A 35 -13.22 15.40 -33.14
CA GLU A 35 -13.57 15.14 -31.76
C GLU A 35 -15.03 14.61 -31.72
N VAL A 36 -15.25 13.47 -31.05
CA VAL A 36 -16.55 12.80 -31.02
C VAL A 36 -16.99 12.61 -29.58
N GLY A 37 -18.13 13.19 -29.21
CA GLY A 37 -18.70 13.05 -27.89
C GLY A 37 -20.19 12.74 -27.88
N GLY A 38 -20.68 12.12 -26.83
CA GLY A 38 -22.11 11.82 -26.67
C GLY A 38 -22.97 13.09 -26.49
N ILE A 39 -22.42 14.12 -25.89
CA ILE A 39 -23.07 15.43 -25.67
C ILE A 39 -22.43 16.48 -26.59
N SER A 40 -21.13 16.69 -26.50
CA SER A 40 -20.41 17.68 -27.33
C SER A 40 -19.17 17.07 -27.97
N GLY A 41 -18.85 17.49 -29.21
CA GLY A 41 -17.55 17.19 -29.78
C GLY A 41 -16.44 17.93 -29.04
N ASP A 42 -16.51 19.28 -29.02
CA ASP A 42 -15.61 20.17 -28.30
C ASP A 42 -16.31 20.86 -27.14
N ASN A 43 -15.60 21.13 -26.04
CA ASN A 43 -16.11 21.88 -24.91
C ASN A 43 -15.12 22.94 -24.40
N ASP A 44 -15.49 24.21 -24.52
CA ASP A 44 -14.84 25.38 -23.91
C ASP A 44 -15.67 26.01 -22.80
N GLY A 45 -16.90 25.51 -22.58
CA GLY A 45 -17.87 26.03 -21.63
C GLY A 45 -18.17 25.06 -20.49
N LEU A 46 -19.39 25.14 -19.95
CA LEU A 46 -19.86 24.25 -18.90
C LEU A 46 -20.75 23.14 -19.49
N ILE A 47 -20.49 21.90 -19.12
CA ILE A 47 -21.39 20.76 -19.32
C ILE A 47 -21.69 20.19 -17.94
N GLU A 48 -22.95 20.20 -17.51
CA GLU A 48 -23.33 19.83 -16.17
C GLU A 48 -24.67 19.03 -16.11
N ASN A 49 -24.71 18.03 -15.20
CA ASN A 49 -25.90 17.20 -14.98
C ASN A 49 -26.36 16.50 -16.29
N VAL A 50 -25.46 15.90 -17.00
CA VAL A 50 -25.75 15.29 -18.32
C VAL A 50 -25.57 13.77 -18.30
N LYS A 51 -26.27 13.09 -19.21
CA LYS A 51 -26.20 11.63 -19.34
C LYS A 51 -26.01 11.22 -20.79
N ASN A 52 -25.18 10.20 -20.98
CA ASN A 52 -25.07 9.48 -22.24
C ASN A 52 -25.33 7.99 -22.02
N SER A 53 -26.34 7.44 -22.65
CA SER A 53 -26.61 6.01 -22.75
C SER A 53 -26.48 5.49 -24.19
N GLY A 54 -26.29 6.40 -25.15
CA GLY A 54 -26.04 6.06 -26.55
C GLY A 54 -24.59 5.57 -26.79
N ASN A 55 -24.42 4.69 -27.74
CA ASN A 55 -23.08 4.23 -28.11
C ASN A 55 -22.32 5.30 -28.90
N ILE A 56 -21.05 5.45 -28.63
CA ILE A 56 -20.16 6.40 -29.31
C ILE A 56 -19.09 5.62 -30.08
N LYS A 57 -18.97 5.93 -31.38
CA LYS A 57 -18.04 5.27 -32.30
C LYS A 57 -17.23 6.30 -33.10
N GLY A 58 -15.94 6.39 -32.79
CA GLY A 58 -14.98 7.21 -33.52
C GLY A 58 -13.98 6.37 -34.28
N HIS A 59 -14.42 5.31 -34.95
CA HIS A 59 -13.53 4.39 -35.70
C HIS A 59 -13.38 4.80 -37.16
N ILE A 60 -12.13 4.92 -37.60
CA ILE A 60 -11.80 5.26 -39.00
C ILE A 60 -11.40 3.98 -39.75
N TYR A 61 -12.25 3.55 -40.68
CA TYR A 61 -11.98 2.38 -41.54
C TYR A 61 -10.90 2.59 -42.61
N SER A 62 -10.08 3.65 -42.51
CA SER A 62 -9.08 4.01 -43.53
C SER A 62 -7.66 3.89 -43.01
N THR A 63 -6.86 3.02 -43.58
CA THR A 63 -5.44 2.79 -43.26
C THR A 63 -4.48 3.92 -43.64
N ASN A 64 -4.95 5.01 -44.21
CA ASN A 64 -4.11 6.07 -44.80
C ASN A 64 -4.33 7.48 -44.22
N VAL A 65 -5.10 7.64 -43.16
CA VAL A 65 -5.33 8.96 -42.53
C VAL A 65 -4.80 8.93 -41.10
N MET A 66 -3.66 9.58 -40.89
CA MET A 66 -3.19 9.89 -39.52
C MET A 66 -4.03 11.04 -38.96
N GLY A 67 -5.19 10.73 -38.41
CA GLY A 67 -6.01 11.66 -37.68
C GLY A 67 -6.07 11.23 -36.22
N VAL A 68 -5.64 12.08 -35.30
CA VAL A 68 -5.89 11.89 -33.88
C VAL A 68 -7.36 12.23 -33.65
N SER A 69 -8.22 11.24 -33.47
CA SER A 69 -9.59 11.45 -33.03
C SER A 69 -9.67 11.25 -31.51
N CYS A 70 -10.22 12.25 -30.84
CA CYS A 70 -10.57 12.16 -29.41
C CYS A 70 -12.02 11.70 -29.32
N VAL A 71 -12.25 10.57 -28.68
CA VAL A 71 -13.57 9.96 -28.56
C VAL A 71 -13.95 9.84 -27.09
N GLY A 72 -15.02 10.48 -26.68
CA GLY A 72 -15.52 10.43 -25.30
C GLY A 72 -17.01 10.12 -25.20
N GLY A 73 -17.40 9.47 -24.13
CA GLY A 73 -18.82 9.17 -23.88
C GLY A 73 -19.68 10.44 -23.67
N ILE A 74 -19.06 11.51 -23.17
CA ILE A 74 -19.73 12.82 -22.96
C ILE A 74 -19.13 13.85 -23.92
N VAL A 75 -17.82 14.03 -23.93
CA VAL A 75 -17.14 15.05 -24.75
C VAL A 75 -15.94 14.44 -25.47
N GLY A 76 -15.76 14.79 -26.74
CA GLY A 76 -14.56 14.41 -27.51
C GLY A 76 -13.31 15.05 -26.93
N GLU A 77 -13.30 16.39 -26.87
CA GLU A 77 -12.22 17.19 -26.27
C GLU A 77 -12.77 18.23 -25.29
N ASN A 78 -12.29 18.20 -24.05
CA ASN A 78 -12.57 19.21 -23.01
C ASN A 78 -11.37 20.14 -22.91
N ASN A 79 -11.46 21.31 -23.53
CA ASN A 79 -10.40 22.31 -23.64
C ASN A 79 -10.08 22.95 -22.29
N ALA A 80 -8.98 23.71 -22.18
CA ALA A 80 -8.46 24.29 -20.96
C ALA A 80 -9.48 25.17 -20.17
N GLY A 81 -10.45 25.79 -20.85
CA GLY A 81 -11.56 26.54 -20.23
C GLY A 81 -12.80 25.72 -19.94
N GLY A 82 -12.85 24.48 -20.43
CA GLY A 82 -14.00 23.61 -20.34
C GLY A 82 -14.17 22.95 -18.97
N VAL A 83 -15.40 22.84 -18.51
CA VAL A 83 -15.77 22.14 -17.28
C VAL A 83 -16.85 21.11 -17.60
N VAL A 84 -16.60 19.86 -17.23
CA VAL A 84 -17.59 18.79 -17.25
C VAL A 84 -17.81 18.33 -15.83
N LYS A 85 -19.06 18.47 -15.34
CA LYS A 85 -19.40 18.19 -13.95
C LYS A 85 -20.69 17.37 -13.86
N ASN A 86 -20.69 16.42 -12.88
CA ASN A 86 -21.84 15.54 -12.64
C ASN A 86 -22.36 14.92 -13.95
N ALA A 87 -21.46 14.29 -14.69
CA ALA A 87 -21.75 13.71 -15.99
C ALA A 87 -21.63 12.17 -15.94
N GLU A 88 -22.58 11.48 -16.55
CA GLU A 88 -22.71 10.02 -16.48
C GLU A 88 -22.68 9.42 -17.89
N ASN A 89 -21.78 8.47 -18.12
CA ASN A 89 -21.77 7.65 -19.32
C ASN A 89 -22.10 6.19 -18.99
N SER A 90 -23.10 5.64 -19.66
CA SER A 90 -23.43 4.21 -19.64
C SER A 90 -23.42 3.58 -21.06
N GLY A 91 -23.16 4.39 -22.08
CA GLY A 91 -23.00 3.93 -23.46
C GLY A 91 -21.59 3.39 -23.75
N THR A 92 -21.48 2.40 -24.61
CA THR A 92 -20.18 1.87 -25.08
C THR A 92 -19.43 2.91 -25.90
N VAL A 93 -18.13 3.08 -25.64
CA VAL A 93 -17.26 4.02 -26.36
C VAL A 93 -16.17 3.24 -27.11
N ILE A 94 -16.11 3.40 -28.41
CA ILE A 94 -15.15 2.73 -29.28
C ILE A 94 -14.43 3.77 -30.14
N GLY A 95 -13.11 3.73 -30.19
CA GLY A 95 -12.30 4.63 -31.01
C GLY A 95 -10.92 4.08 -31.33
N ASP A 96 -10.14 4.85 -32.13
CA ASP A 96 -8.82 4.41 -32.60
C ASP A 96 -7.67 4.84 -31.69
N ASN A 97 -7.55 6.12 -31.31
CA ASN A 97 -6.35 6.63 -30.67
C ASN A 97 -6.53 7.08 -29.22
N THR A 98 -7.33 8.12 -28.98
CA THR A 98 -7.52 8.73 -27.67
C THR A 98 -8.96 8.56 -27.26
N VAL A 99 -9.22 7.61 -26.39
CA VAL A 99 -10.59 7.18 -26.06
C VAL A 99 -10.81 7.20 -24.56
N GLY A 100 -11.90 7.87 -24.14
CA GLY A 100 -12.30 7.91 -22.73
C GLY A 100 -13.79 7.65 -22.55
N GLY A 101 -14.13 7.05 -21.41
CA GLY A 101 -15.54 6.81 -21.08
C GLY A 101 -16.34 8.10 -20.89
N VAL A 102 -15.68 9.20 -20.52
CA VAL A 102 -16.29 10.53 -20.35
C VAL A 102 -15.70 11.50 -21.40
N ALA A 103 -14.39 11.69 -21.42
CA ALA A 103 -13.72 12.59 -22.33
C ALA A 103 -12.64 11.85 -23.15
N GLY A 104 -12.54 12.08 -24.45
CA GLY A 104 -11.39 11.59 -25.21
C GLY A 104 -10.12 12.26 -24.72
N SER A 105 -10.06 13.59 -24.75
CA SER A 105 -8.98 14.43 -24.20
C SER A 105 -9.53 15.39 -23.14
N ASN A 106 -8.74 15.65 -22.08
CA ASN A 106 -9.06 16.65 -21.06
C ASN A 106 -7.89 17.58 -20.79
N GLU A 107 -8.08 18.86 -21.10
CA GLU A 107 -7.19 19.97 -20.73
C GLU A 107 -7.82 20.85 -19.63
N GLY A 108 -9.13 20.76 -19.44
CA GLY A 108 -9.94 21.49 -18.45
C GLY A 108 -10.17 20.73 -17.16
N VAL A 109 -11.42 20.74 -16.71
CA VAL A 109 -11.84 20.12 -15.45
C VAL A 109 -12.90 19.04 -15.71
N LEU A 110 -12.67 17.84 -15.18
CA LEU A 110 -13.66 16.79 -15.02
C LEU A 110 -13.88 16.60 -13.52
N GLU A 111 -15.07 16.85 -13.02
CA GLU A 111 -15.44 16.74 -11.61
C GLU A 111 -16.73 15.93 -11.45
N ASP A 112 -16.77 15.01 -10.49
CA ASP A 112 -17.92 14.12 -10.24
C ASP A 112 -18.39 13.39 -11.50
N THR A 113 -17.47 12.95 -12.37
CA THR A 113 -17.84 12.28 -13.63
C THR A 113 -17.73 10.76 -13.50
N GLN A 114 -18.64 10.06 -14.18
CA GLN A 114 -18.83 8.64 -13.98
C GLN A 114 -18.88 7.89 -15.31
N ASN A 115 -18.09 6.82 -15.44
CA ASN A 115 -18.27 5.83 -16.48
C ASN A 115 -18.79 4.52 -15.85
N LEU A 116 -20.05 4.20 -16.10
CA LEU A 116 -20.75 3.10 -15.44
C LEU A 116 -20.44 1.74 -16.07
N ALA A 117 -20.73 0.67 -15.36
CA ALA A 117 -20.38 -0.69 -15.75
C ALA A 117 -20.85 -1.12 -17.17
N ALA A 118 -21.95 -0.56 -17.67
CA ALA A 118 -22.42 -0.79 -19.04
C ALA A 118 -21.60 -0.03 -20.10
N GLY A 119 -20.87 1.03 -19.72
CA GLY A 119 -20.12 1.91 -20.60
C GLY A 119 -18.72 1.39 -20.98
N ALA A 120 -18.60 0.17 -21.46
CA ALA A 120 -17.32 -0.40 -21.88
C ALA A 120 -16.54 0.53 -22.84
N VAL A 121 -15.23 0.66 -22.62
CA VAL A 121 -14.36 1.51 -23.44
C VAL A 121 -13.33 0.65 -24.17
N THR A 122 -13.25 0.82 -25.48
CA THR A 122 -12.31 0.08 -26.32
C THR A 122 -11.55 1.02 -27.25
N ALA A 123 -10.24 0.86 -27.30
CA ALA A 123 -9.39 1.54 -28.26
C ALA A 123 -8.40 0.57 -28.91
N ASP A 124 -8.18 0.71 -30.22
CA ASP A 124 -7.19 -0.09 -30.96
C ASP A 124 -5.78 0.56 -30.93
N GLY A 125 -5.69 1.86 -30.60
CA GLY A 125 -4.49 2.66 -30.69
C GLY A 125 -3.82 3.00 -29.37
N MET A 126 -3.48 4.28 -29.17
CA MET A 126 -2.45 4.69 -28.20
C MET A 126 -2.92 4.84 -26.77
N SER A 127 -4.10 5.44 -26.51
CA SER A 127 -4.45 5.88 -25.16
C SER A 127 -5.93 5.66 -24.85
N VAL A 128 -6.19 4.82 -23.86
CA VAL A 128 -7.55 4.49 -23.43
C VAL A 128 -7.70 4.66 -21.92
N GLY A 129 -8.75 5.33 -21.50
CA GLY A 129 -9.06 5.48 -20.08
C GLY A 129 -10.55 5.37 -19.78
N GLY A 130 -10.87 4.94 -18.58
CA GLY A 130 -12.26 4.81 -18.14
C GLY A 130 -12.98 6.15 -18.02
N VAL A 131 -12.25 7.20 -17.64
CA VAL A 131 -12.75 8.58 -17.63
C VAL A 131 -12.20 9.35 -18.82
N THR A 132 -10.90 9.40 -19.03
CA THR A 132 -10.32 10.09 -20.17
C THR A 132 -9.17 9.31 -20.83
N GLY A 133 -9.04 9.41 -22.15
CA GLY A 133 -7.88 8.87 -22.86
C GLY A 133 -6.59 9.63 -22.53
N TYR A 134 -6.62 10.96 -22.58
CA TYR A 134 -5.47 11.84 -22.38
C TYR A 134 -5.82 12.98 -21.43
N ASN A 135 -4.98 13.24 -20.43
CA ASN A 135 -5.21 14.27 -19.41
C ASN A 135 -4.02 15.19 -19.23
N THR A 136 -4.23 16.48 -19.40
CA THR A 136 -3.33 17.57 -18.99
C THR A 136 -3.98 18.48 -17.97
N GLY A 137 -5.29 18.36 -17.79
CA GLY A 137 -6.11 19.14 -16.86
C GLY A 137 -6.29 18.48 -15.49
N SER A 138 -7.44 18.68 -14.90
CA SER A 138 -7.81 18.14 -13.58
C SER A 138 -8.93 17.12 -13.72
N ILE A 139 -8.75 15.96 -13.04
CA ILE A 139 -9.80 14.96 -12.84
C ILE A 139 -9.97 14.82 -11.33
N LYS A 140 -11.19 15.07 -10.84
CA LYS A 140 -11.48 15.08 -9.41
C LYS A 140 -12.75 14.29 -9.11
N ASP A 141 -12.72 13.50 -8.03
CA ASP A 141 -13.87 12.75 -7.49
C ASP A 141 -14.65 11.97 -8.55
N SER A 142 -13.93 11.44 -9.55
CA SER A 142 -14.49 10.80 -10.75
C SER A 142 -14.13 9.31 -10.78
N PHE A 143 -14.99 8.49 -11.38
CA PHE A 143 -14.74 7.06 -11.32
C PHE A 143 -15.09 6.28 -12.61
N ASN A 144 -14.48 5.10 -12.70
CA ASN A 144 -14.78 4.11 -13.73
C ASN A 144 -15.20 2.78 -13.11
N ASN A 145 -16.36 2.28 -13.52
CA ASN A 145 -16.85 0.94 -13.18
C ASN A 145 -16.92 0.01 -14.41
N ALA A 146 -16.62 0.54 -15.59
CA ALA A 146 -16.69 -0.21 -16.86
C ALA A 146 -15.38 -0.91 -17.19
N SER A 147 -15.45 -1.98 -17.96
CA SER A 147 -14.27 -2.66 -18.51
C SER A 147 -13.55 -1.78 -19.54
N ILE A 148 -12.24 -1.74 -19.43
CA ILE A 148 -11.34 -1.05 -20.36
C ILE A 148 -10.55 -2.09 -21.13
N THR A 149 -10.63 -2.02 -22.47
CA THR A 149 -9.83 -2.85 -23.36
C THR A 149 -8.99 -1.94 -24.24
N GLY A 150 -7.68 -1.93 -24.00
CA GLY A 150 -6.73 -1.10 -24.72
C GLY A 150 -6.01 -1.85 -25.83
N GLY A 151 -5.63 -1.10 -26.87
CA GLY A 151 -4.74 -1.58 -27.90
C GLY A 151 -3.30 -1.71 -27.43
N THR A 152 -2.38 -0.89 -27.98
CA THR A 152 -0.97 -1.22 -27.88
C THR A 152 -0.18 -0.52 -26.78
N ILE A 153 -0.59 0.68 -26.25
CA ILE A 153 0.35 1.46 -25.43
C ILE A 153 -0.17 1.87 -24.06
N TYR A 154 -1.08 2.84 -23.92
CA TYR A 154 -1.47 3.39 -22.62
C TYR A 154 -2.89 3.02 -22.25
N ALA A 155 -3.09 2.25 -21.19
CA ALA A 155 -4.41 1.92 -20.70
C ALA A 155 -4.52 2.21 -19.19
N GLY A 156 -5.54 2.96 -18.80
CA GLY A 156 -5.80 3.26 -17.40
C GLY A 156 -7.29 3.19 -17.05
N GLY A 157 -7.58 2.79 -15.84
CA GLY A 157 -8.96 2.75 -15.35
C GLY A 157 -9.60 4.15 -15.27
N VAL A 158 -8.80 5.20 -15.03
CA VAL A 158 -9.24 6.60 -15.05
C VAL A 158 -8.70 7.32 -16.28
N ALA A 159 -7.38 7.37 -16.46
CA ALA A 159 -6.77 8.03 -17.59
C ALA A 159 -5.80 7.11 -18.32
N GLY A 160 -5.83 7.07 -19.65
CA GLY A 160 -4.81 6.36 -20.43
C GLY A 160 -3.43 6.96 -20.20
N SER A 161 -3.29 8.28 -20.36
CA SER A 161 -2.07 9.05 -20.07
C SER A 161 -2.39 10.31 -19.28
N ASN A 162 -1.58 10.60 -18.26
CA ASN A 162 -1.61 11.82 -17.46
C ASN A 162 -0.31 12.60 -17.71
N GLU A 163 -0.41 13.76 -18.36
CA GLU A 163 0.72 14.52 -18.93
C GLU A 163 0.80 15.94 -18.33
N GLY A 164 1.23 16.05 -17.08
CA GLY A 164 1.23 17.31 -16.31
C GLY A 164 -0.09 17.60 -15.60
N GLY A 165 -1.11 16.76 -15.78
CA GLY A 165 -2.42 16.89 -15.15
C GLY A 165 -2.48 16.32 -13.73
N SER A 166 -3.61 16.55 -13.07
CA SER A 166 -3.90 16.05 -11.73
C SER A 166 -5.08 15.07 -11.73
N ILE A 167 -4.95 13.98 -10.93
CA ILE A 167 -6.00 13.00 -10.66
C ILE A 167 -6.12 12.89 -9.14
N SER A 168 -7.27 13.26 -8.59
CA SER A 168 -7.49 13.28 -7.14
C SER A 168 -8.84 12.70 -6.74
N GLY A 169 -8.87 11.89 -5.67
CA GLY A 169 -10.11 11.29 -5.17
C GLY A 169 -10.82 10.37 -6.17
N CYS A 170 -10.09 9.84 -7.16
CA CYS A 170 -10.67 9.04 -8.23
C CYS A 170 -10.52 7.53 -7.98
N TYR A 171 -11.44 6.73 -8.51
CA TYR A 171 -11.28 5.29 -8.40
C TYR A 171 -11.65 4.51 -9.66
N ASN A 172 -11.12 3.29 -9.71
CA ASN A 172 -11.46 2.31 -10.73
C ASN A 172 -11.91 0.99 -10.11
N SER A 173 -13.09 0.52 -10.52
CA SER A 173 -13.59 -0.83 -10.20
C SER A 173 -13.84 -1.69 -11.45
N GLY A 174 -13.59 -1.15 -12.64
CA GLY A 174 -13.67 -1.87 -13.91
C GLY A 174 -12.35 -2.51 -14.30
N SER A 175 -12.35 -3.73 -14.82
CA SER A 175 -11.13 -4.41 -15.28
C SER A 175 -10.41 -3.61 -16.37
N VAL A 176 -9.06 -3.61 -16.32
CA VAL A 176 -8.21 -2.95 -17.32
C VAL A 176 -7.35 -4.00 -18.00
N THR A 177 -7.50 -4.15 -19.30
CA THR A 177 -6.76 -5.15 -20.10
C THR A 177 -6.11 -4.49 -21.32
N ALA A 178 -4.79 -4.59 -21.48
CA ALA A 178 -4.06 -4.06 -22.62
C ALA A 178 -2.69 -4.76 -22.79
N GLN A 179 -1.84 -4.27 -23.71
CA GLN A 179 -0.53 -4.90 -23.98
C GLN A 179 0.61 -4.28 -23.17
N ASN A 180 0.73 -2.94 -23.14
CA ASN A 180 1.85 -2.23 -22.50
C ASN A 180 1.34 -1.06 -21.66
N LEU A 181 2.14 -0.58 -20.69
CA LEU A 181 1.89 0.61 -19.90
C LEU A 181 0.44 0.69 -19.36
N ILE A 182 0.15 -0.21 -18.43
CA ILE A 182 -1.21 -0.43 -17.95
C ILE A 182 -1.27 -0.09 -16.47
N GLY A 183 -2.27 0.67 -16.08
CA GLY A 183 -2.53 0.94 -14.67
C GLY A 183 -4.02 0.93 -14.31
N GLY A 184 -4.30 0.60 -13.06
CA GLY A 184 -5.66 0.66 -12.56
C GLY A 184 -6.22 2.10 -12.54
N ILE A 185 -5.34 3.11 -12.43
CA ILE A 185 -5.69 4.53 -12.55
C ILE A 185 -5.12 5.11 -13.86
N THR A 186 -3.82 5.00 -14.10
CA THR A 186 -3.25 5.51 -15.35
C THR A 186 -2.28 4.52 -16.00
N GLY A 187 -2.29 4.43 -17.34
CA GLY A 187 -1.24 3.75 -18.08
C GLY A 187 0.11 4.43 -17.89
N ARG A 188 0.16 5.75 -17.99
CA ARG A 188 1.35 6.59 -17.77
C ARG A 188 1.05 7.83 -16.95
N ASN A 189 1.84 8.07 -15.90
CA ASN A 189 1.86 9.30 -15.12
C ASN A 189 3.18 10.02 -15.37
N ASN A 190 3.18 11.08 -16.19
CA ASN A 190 4.39 11.72 -16.68
C ASN A 190 4.92 12.82 -15.74
N SER A 191 6.05 13.42 -16.05
CA SER A 191 6.66 14.48 -15.24
C SER A 191 5.69 15.65 -15.01
N GLY A 192 5.63 16.16 -13.80
CA GLY A 192 4.70 17.21 -13.38
C GLY A 192 3.27 16.73 -13.09
N SER A 193 2.95 15.48 -13.37
CA SER A 193 1.63 14.91 -13.07
C SER A 193 1.52 14.43 -11.64
N VAL A 194 0.30 14.48 -11.07
CA VAL A 194 0.02 14.04 -9.71
C VAL A 194 -1.18 13.08 -9.68
N ILE A 195 -1.03 11.98 -8.96
CA ILE A 195 -2.12 11.09 -8.56
C ILE A 195 -2.15 11.10 -7.03
N THR A 196 -3.28 11.48 -6.45
CA THR A 196 -3.43 11.58 -4.99
C THR A 196 -4.78 11.05 -4.53
N GLY A 197 -4.83 10.33 -3.40
CA GLY A 197 -6.07 9.81 -2.80
C GLY A 197 -6.91 8.96 -3.76
N SER A 198 -6.26 8.28 -4.72
CA SER A 198 -6.97 7.56 -5.79
C SER A 198 -6.69 6.05 -5.71
N TYR A 199 -7.68 5.23 -6.03
CA TYR A 199 -7.53 3.80 -5.79
C TYR A 199 -8.11 2.89 -6.89
N ASN A 200 -7.57 1.68 -6.95
CA ASN A 200 -8.04 0.62 -7.84
C ASN A 200 -8.47 -0.62 -7.06
N THR A 201 -9.64 -1.14 -7.38
CA THR A 201 -10.16 -2.39 -6.80
C THR A 201 -10.30 -3.52 -7.82
N ALA A 202 -10.10 -3.23 -9.09
CA ALA A 202 -10.29 -4.18 -10.18
C ALA A 202 -8.98 -4.84 -10.62
N THR A 203 -9.12 -5.96 -11.30
CA THR A 203 -7.97 -6.66 -11.92
C THR A 203 -7.37 -5.82 -13.05
N VAL A 204 -6.04 -5.74 -13.07
CA VAL A 204 -5.24 -5.10 -14.12
C VAL A 204 -4.43 -6.17 -14.83
N THR A 205 -4.68 -6.37 -16.12
CA THR A 205 -4.09 -7.47 -16.89
C THR A 205 -3.25 -6.99 -18.08
N GLY A 206 -1.98 -7.37 -18.07
CA GLY A 206 -1.08 -7.18 -19.21
C GLY A 206 -1.06 -8.39 -20.14
N THR A 207 -1.48 -8.20 -21.39
CA THR A 207 -1.59 -9.28 -22.39
C THR A 207 -0.38 -9.44 -23.32
N ALA A 208 0.73 -8.69 -23.09
CA ALA A 208 1.94 -8.85 -23.89
C ALA A 208 2.38 -10.32 -23.92
N ALA A 209 2.39 -10.89 -25.12
CA ALA A 209 2.43 -12.34 -25.33
C ALA A 209 3.80 -12.99 -25.13
N ASP A 210 4.88 -12.23 -24.98
CA ASP A 210 6.21 -12.82 -24.84
C ASP A 210 6.95 -12.34 -23.59
N SER A 211 7.62 -13.29 -22.97
CA SER A 211 8.49 -13.10 -21.80
C SER A 211 9.67 -12.13 -22.04
N LYS A 212 9.73 -11.44 -23.15
CA LYS A 212 10.75 -10.47 -23.55
C LYS A 212 10.22 -9.07 -23.79
N GLY A 213 8.88 -8.86 -23.77
CA GLY A 213 8.25 -7.56 -23.97
C GLY A 213 8.19 -6.72 -22.68
N PHE A 214 8.43 -5.43 -22.79
CA PHE A 214 8.18 -4.49 -21.70
C PHE A 214 6.66 -4.33 -21.57
N SER A 215 6.05 -4.95 -20.57
CA SER A 215 4.71 -4.61 -20.16
C SER A 215 4.78 -3.99 -18.77
N GLN A 216 4.88 -2.69 -18.67
CA GLN A 216 4.88 -2.01 -17.38
C GLN A 216 3.45 -1.99 -16.85
N VAL A 217 3.15 -2.81 -15.87
CA VAL A 217 1.81 -2.97 -15.32
C VAL A 217 1.82 -2.65 -13.84
N GLY A 218 0.95 -1.74 -13.43
CA GLY A 218 0.78 -1.36 -12.03
C GLY A 218 -0.68 -1.26 -11.62
N GLY A 219 -0.98 -1.55 -10.36
CA GLY A 219 -2.34 -1.39 -9.84
C GLY A 219 -2.83 0.08 -9.86
N ILE A 220 -1.91 1.05 -9.84
CA ILE A 220 -2.19 2.48 -9.98
C ILE A 220 -1.63 3.00 -11.31
N SER A 221 -0.35 2.83 -11.58
CA SER A 221 0.24 3.34 -12.82
C SER A 221 1.20 2.34 -13.46
N GLY A 222 1.09 2.13 -14.75
CA GLY A 222 2.05 1.31 -15.52
C GLY A 222 3.45 1.93 -15.47
N SER A 223 3.55 3.21 -15.74
CA SER A 223 4.80 3.99 -15.78
C SER A 223 4.64 5.30 -15.03
N ASN A 224 5.52 5.57 -14.08
CA ASN A 224 5.50 6.78 -13.26
C ASN A 224 6.78 7.60 -13.40
N LYS A 225 6.63 8.88 -13.77
CA LYS A 225 7.65 9.94 -13.74
C LYS A 225 7.19 11.14 -12.89
N GLY A 226 5.96 11.12 -12.41
CA GLY A 226 5.34 12.15 -11.60
C GLY A 226 5.25 11.74 -10.13
N THR A 227 4.22 12.20 -9.46
CA THR A 227 3.94 11.91 -8.06
C THR A 227 2.75 10.96 -7.93
N VAL A 228 2.88 9.95 -7.06
CA VAL A 228 1.78 9.11 -6.59
C VAL A 228 1.82 9.10 -5.06
N ASN A 229 0.80 9.67 -4.43
CA ASN A 229 0.78 9.85 -2.97
C ASN A 229 -0.64 9.89 -2.38
N GLY A 230 -0.77 10.42 -1.16
CA GLY A 230 -2.07 10.74 -0.54
C GLY A 230 -2.91 9.51 -0.24
N GLU A 231 -2.28 8.44 0.22
CA GLU A 231 -2.93 7.16 0.52
C GLU A 231 -3.58 6.49 -0.70
N SER A 232 -3.03 6.74 -1.88
CA SER A 232 -3.45 6.03 -3.07
C SER A 232 -3.14 4.54 -2.94
N TYR A 233 -4.08 3.67 -3.32
CA TYR A 233 -3.91 2.24 -3.07
C TYR A 233 -4.48 1.33 -4.16
N ASN A 234 -4.04 0.07 -4.11
CA ASN A 234 -4.57 -1.00 -4.95
C ASN A 234 -5.00 -2.20 -4.11
N THR A 235 -6.21 -2.69 -4.37
CA THR A 235 -6.71 -3.96 -3.81
C THR A 235 -7.03 -4.99 -4.88
N GLY A 236 -7.04 -4.60 -6.15
CA GLY A 236 -7.23 -5.50 -7.28
C GLY A 236 -5.97 -6.31 -7.60
N ASP A 237 -6.13 -7.49 -8.15
CA ASP A 237 -5.00 -8.29 -8.61
C ASP A 237 -4.32 -7.66 -9.82
N VAL A 238 -2.98 -7.77 -9.89
CA VAL A 238 -2.17 -7.27 -11.01
C VAL A 238 -1.46 -8.44 -11.67
N GLU A 239 -1.75 -8.67 -12.94
CA GLU A 239 -1.25 -9.84 -13.67
C GLU A 239 -0.61 -9.45 -15.01
N ALA A 240 0.61 -9.93 -15.28
CA ALA A 240 1.23 -9.76 -16.59
C ALA A 240 2.32 -10.79 -16.90
N GLY A 241 2.48 -11.15 -18.15
CA GLY A 241 3.55 -12.04 -18.61
C GLY A 241 4.90 -11.36 -18.88
N GLY A 242 4.94 -10.03 -18.95
CA GLY A 242 6.14 -9.24 -19.30
C GLY A 242 6.97 -8.76 -18.10
N TYR A 243 7.79 -7.71 -18.33
CA TYR A 243 8.67 -7.12 -17.32
C TYR A 243 8.04 -5.90 -16.66
N GLY A 244 8.38 -5.65 -15.38
CA GLY A 244 7.98 -4.45 -14.67
C GLY A 244 6.53 -4.53 -14.21
N VAL A 245 6.26 -5.45 -13.29
CA VAL A 245 4.92 -5.64 -12.71
C VAL A 245 4.96 -5.27 -11.23
N GLY A 246 4.15 -4.30 -10.85
CA GLY A 246 4.05 -3.84 -9.47
C GLY A 246 2.62 -3.66 -9.00
N GLY A 247 2.38 -3.89 -7.72
CA GLY A 247 1.05 -3.71 -7.14
C GLY A 247 0.55 -2.26 -7.20
N ILE A 248 1.47 -1.28 -7.25
CA ILE A 248 1.18 0.14 -7.43
C ILE A 248 1.76 0.64 -8.74
N ILE A 249 3.04 0.46 -9.00
CA ILE A 249 3.76 1.02 -10.15
C ILE A 249 4.49 -0.10 -10.90
N GLY A 250 4.28 -0.20 -12.22
CA GLY A 250 5.07 -1.11 -13.04
C GLY A 250 6.55 -0.70 -13.10
N TYR A 251 6.80 0.55 -13.50
CA TYR A 251 8.14 1.14 -13.56
C TYR A 251 8.13 2.57 -13.02
N ASN A 252 8.91 2.80 -11.97
CA ASN A 252 9.10 4.10 -11.33
C ASN A 252 10.43 4.70 -11.76
N TYR A 253 10.40 5.80 -12.51
CA TYR A 253 11.59 6.48 -13.04
C TYR A 253 12.26 7.38 -11.99
N GLY A 254 13.51 7.78 -12.24
CA GLY A 254 14.21 8.75 -11.39
C GLY A 254 13.42 10.06 -11.24
N GLU A 255 13.62 10.82 -10.20
CA GLU A 255 12.90 12.06 -9.86
C GLU A 255 11.39 11.91 -9.57
N SER A 256 10.81 10.73 -9.72
CA SER A 256 9.43 10.46 -9.34
C SER A 256 9.28 10.26 -7.83
N ILE A 257 8.12 10.62 -7.31
CA ILE A 257 7.77 10.49 -5.90
C ILE A 257 6.68 9.41 -5.77
N VAL A 258 6.97 8.40 -4.94
CA VAL A 258 5.98 7.38 -4.55
C VAL A 258 6.02 7.27 -3.03
N GLU A 259 5.00 7.83 -2.40
CA GLU A 259 4.96 7.90 -0.94
C GLU A 259 3.54 7.76 -0.40
N HIS A 260 3.40 7.21 0.83
CA HIS A 260 2.10 7.00 1.47
C HIS A 260 1.12 6.23 0.57
N VAL A 261 1.59 5.11 0.02
CA VAL A 261 0.78 4.26 -0.85
C VAL A 261 0.88 2.79 -0.43
N TYR A 262 -0.16 2.01 -0.73
CA TYR A 262 -0.13 0.60 -0.35
C TYR A 262 -0.82 -0.32 -1.36
N ASN A 263 -0.37 -1.58 -1.36
CA ASN A 263 -0.96 -2.65 -2.14
C ASN A 263 -1.49 -3.78 -1.24
N LYS A 264 -2.73 -4.20 -1.49
CA LYS A 264 -3.35 -5.38 -0.86
C LYS A 264 -3.68 -6.48 -1.88
N GLY A 265 -3.71 -6.16 -3.18
CA GLY A 265 -3.96 -7.12 -4.26
C GLY A 265 -2.75 -8.01 -4.52
N ASN A 266 -2.97 -9.19 -5.03
CA ASN A 266 -1.88 -10.08 -5.43
C ASN A 266 -1.20 -9.57 -6.70
N VAL A 267 0.11 -9.80 -6.81
CA VAL A 267 0.92 -9.41 -7.95
C VAL A 267 1.51 -10.66 -8.59
N THR A 268 1.11 -10.95 -9.81
CA THR A 268 1.66 -12.07 -10.59
C THR A 268 2.38 -11.51 -11.84
N GLY A 269 3.70 -11.53 -11.79
CA GLY A 269 4.53 -11.01 -12.88
C GLY A 269 5.07 -12.08 -13.82
N GLY A 270 5.74 -11.60 -14.86
CA GLY A 270 6.46 -12.44 -15.82
C GLY A 270 7.89 -12.76 -15.36
N SER A 271 8.85 -12.65 -16.27
CA SER A 271 10.20 -13.18 -16.06
C SER A 271 11.13 -12.29 -15.22
N GLN A 272 10.84 -10.98 -15.06
CA GLN A 272 11.71 -10.05 -14.32
C GLN A 272 10.94 -8.87 -13.72
N TYR A 273 11.48 -8.32 -12.63
CA TYR A 273 11.04 -7.09 -11.99
C TYR A 273 9.59 -7.15 -11.50
N VAL A 274 9.36 -7.98 -10.50
CA VAL A 274 8.05 -8.13 -9.87
C VAL A 274 8.12 -7.61 -8.45
N GLY A 275 7.27 -6.65 -8.10
CA GLY A 275 7.25 -6.06 -6.76
C GLY A 275 5.85 -5.79 -6.23
N GLY A 276 5.67 -5.91 -4.94
CA GLY A 276 4.37 -5.61 -4.31
C GLY A 276 3.97 -4.14 -4.44
N ILE A 277 4.95 -3.22 -4.52
CA ILE A 277 4.74 -1.79 -4.81
C ILE A 277 5.26 -1.45 -6.19
N ALA A 278 6.53 -1.70 -6.50
CA ALA A 278 7.11 -1.34 -7.78
C ALA A 278 7.81 -2.54 -8.44
N GLY A 279 7.51 -2.82 -9.70
CA GLY A 279 8.28 -3.81 -10.45
C GLY A 279 9.75 -3.40 -10.53
N SER A 280 10.03 -2.18 -10.96
CA SER A 280 11.36 -1.55 -10.94
C SER A 280 11.24 -0.12 -10.43
N SER A 281 12.15 0.30 -9.54
CA SER A 281 12.22 1.67 -9.05
C SER A 281 13.58 2.31 -9.24
N GLN A 282 13.58 3.48 -9.87
CA GLN A 282 14.71 4.41 -9.93
C GLN A 282 14.46 5.65 -9.04
N GLY A 283 13.21 5.95 -8.73
CA GLY A 283 12.79 6.97 -7.76
C GLY A 283 12.65 6.38 -6.36
N GLU A 284 12.60 7.25 -5.38
CA GLU A 284 12.43 6.88 -3.97
C GLU A 284 11.05 6.21 -3.72
N LEU A 285 11.05 5.21 -2.84
CA LEU A 285 9.84 4.59 -2.29
C LEU A 285 9.84 4.85 -0.79
N ASN A 286 8.90 5.66 -0.31
CA ASN A 286 8.84 6.07 1.10
C ASN A 286 7.45 5.89 1.69
N ASN A 287 7.36 5.39 2.93
CA ASN A 287 6.08 5.10 3.60
C ASN A 287 5.15 4.24 2.72
N VAL A 288 5.66 3.09 2.29
CA VAL A 288 4.93 2.19 1.39
C VAL A 288 4.81 0.80 1.99
N PHE A 289 3.69 0.12 1.76
CA PHE A 289 3.55 -1.24 2.25
C PHE A 289 2.79 -2.17 1.31
N ASN A 290 3.11 -3.46 1.41
CA ASN A 290 2.46 -4.52 0.66
C ASN A 290 1.96 -5.64 1.59
N THR A 291 0.72 -6.03 1.41
CA THR A 291 0.13 -7.18 2.12
C THR A 291 -0.33 -8.29 1.15
N GLY A 292 -0.38 -7.99 -0.14
CA GLY A 292 -0.70 -8.96 -1.18
C GLY A 292 0.46 -9.92 -1.48
N ALA A 293 0.17 -11.12 -1.94
CA ALA A 293 1.20 -12.05 -2.38
C ALA A 293 1.90 -11.56 -3.65
N VAL A 294 3.22 -11.77 -3.74
CA VAL A 294 4.03 -11.38 -4.90
C VAL A 294 4.69 -12.61 -5.50
N ALA A 295 4.33 -12.95 -6.72
CA ALA A 295 4.82 -14.15 -7.39
C ALA A 295 5.15 -13.92 -8.86
N SER A 296 5.79 -14.89 -9.47
CA SER A 296 5.92 -14.97 -10.93
C SER A 296 5.25 -16.23 -11.46
N GLY A 297 4.51 -16.11 -12.53
CA GLY A 297 3.96 -17.23 -13.28
C GLY A 297 5.00 -17.98 -14.15
N VAL A 298 6.26 -17.48 -14.21
CA VAL A 298 7.31 -18.01 -15.09
C VAL A 298 8.43 -18.66 -14.29
N SER A 299 8.80 -19.87 -14.66
CA SER A 299 9.93 -20.58 -14.06
C SER A 299 11.26 -19.88 -14.36
N GLY A 300 12.10 -19.66 -13.33
CA GLY A 300 13.38 -18.99 -13.49
C GLY A 300 13.30 -17.46 -13.51
N ALA A 301 12.19 -16.89 -13.08
CA ALA A 301 12.02 -15.46 -12.91
C ALA A 301 13.09 -14.83 -12.02
N LYS A 302 13.37 -13.54 -12.20
CA LYS A 302 14.39 -12.81 -11.47
C LYS A 302 13.85 -11.53 -10.86
N TYR A 303 14.43 -11.15 -9.73
CA TYR A 303 14.16 -9.87 -9.09
C TYR A 303 12.70 -9.74 -8.64
N ILE A 304 12.36 -10.55 -7.64
CA ILE A 304 11.03 -10.54 -7.02
C ILE A 304 11.19 -9.97 -5.61
N GLY A 305 10.46 -8.92 -5.29
CA GLY A 305 10.50 -8.27 -3.97
C GLY A 305 9.12 -7.96 -3.43
N GLY A 306 8.95 -8.06 -2.12
CA GLY A 306 7.68 -7.69 -1.47
C GLY A 306 7.32 -6.21 -1.66
N ILE A 307 8.34 -5.34 -1.81
CA ILE A 307 8.18 -3.92 -2.13
C ILE A 307 8.66 -3.64 -3.56
N ALA A 308 9.92 -3.91 -3.87
CA ALA A 308 10.46 -3.65 -5.20
C ALA A 308 11.15 -4.88 -5.80
N GLY A 309 10.83 -5.23 -7.04
CA GLY A 309 11.58 -6.27 -7.76
C GLY A 309 13.04 -5.86 -7.94
N TYR A 310 13.26 -4.64 -8.41
CA TYR A 310 14.58 -4.05 -8.64
C TYR A 310 14.59 -2.59 -8.19
N SER A 311 15.61 -2.18 -7.40
CA SER A 311 15.78 -0.80 -6.96
C SER A 311 17.18 -0.28 -7.23
N VAL A 312 17.27 0.98 -7.68
CA VAL A 312 18.51 1.76 -7.74
C VAL A 312 18.44 3.03 -6.87
N SER A 313 17.43 3.14 -6.03
CA SER A 313 17.17 4.29 -5.16
C SER A 313 16.85 3.84 -3.72
N VAL A 314 16.55 4.79 -2.87
CA VAL A 314 16.20 4.56 -1.47
C VAL A 314 14.83 3.88 -1.37
N ILE A 315 14.76 2.87 -0.52
CA ILE A 315 13.50 2.30 -0.02
C ILE A 315 13.50 2.56 1.48
N SER A 316 12.58 3.39 1.94
CA SER A 316 12.53 3.80 3.34
C SER A 316 11.13 3.67 3.93
N ASN A 317 11.07 3.38 5.24
CA ASN A 317 9.82 3.29 5.97
C ASN A 317 8.82 2.36 5.27
N ALA A 318 9.28 1.15 4.90
CA ALA A 318 8.49 0.23 4.11
C ALA A 318 8.34 -1.14 4.80
N TYR A 319 7.20 -1.80 4.57
CA TYR A 319 7.04 -3.16 5.07
C TYR A 319 6.28 -4.07 4.10
N ASN A 320 6.55 -5.36 4.24
CA ASN A 320 5.87 -6.40 3.51
C ASN A 320 5.37 -7.50 4.47
N THR A 321 4.09 -7.81 4.39
CA THR A 321 3.50 -8.96 5.09
C THR A 321 2.99 -10.04 4.13
N GLY A 322 2.94 -9.75 2.83
CA GLY A 322 2.57 -10.71 1.81
C GLY A 322 3.67 -11.73 1.51
N ASN A 323 3.30 -12.94 1.18
CA ASN A 323 4.25 -13.97 0.78
C ASN A 323 4.93 -13.62 -0.55
N VAL A 324 6.23 -13.87 -0.66
CA VAL A 324 7.03 -13.51 -1.84
C VAL A 324 7.76 -14.73 -2.38
N GLY A 325 7.61 -14.98 -3.66
CA GLY A 325 8.42 -16.00 -4.29
C GLY A 325 7.75 -16.75 -5.42
N SER A 326 8.51 -17.67 -6.00
CA SER A 326 8.04 -18.56 -7.07
C SER A 326 9.02 -19.72 -7.25
N VAL A 327 8.53 -20.83 -7.75
CA VAL A 327 9.36 -22.00 -8.04
C VAL A 327 10.47 -21.63 -9.02
N ARG A 328 11.73 -21.94 -8.67
CA ARG A 328 12.96 -21.63 -9.43
C ARG A 328 13.23 -20.13 -9.66
N ALA A 329 12.58 -19.22 -8.94
CA ALA A 329 12.92 -17.82 -8.97
C ALA A 329 14.30 -17.54 -8.36
N GLN A 330 14.91 -16.43 -8.79
CA GLN A 330 16.24 -15.99 -8.36
C GLN A 330 16.14 -14.52 -7.88
N TYR A 331 16.94 -14.18 -6.87
CA TYR A 331 16.97 -12.84 -6.29
C TYR A 331 15.62 -12.45 -5.71
N VAL A 332 15.25 -13.14 -4.63
CA VAL A 332 13.95 -12.96 -3.98
C VAL A 332 14.14 -12.39 -2.59
N GLY A 333 13.50 -11.27 -2.30
CA GLY A 333 13.59 -10.59 -1.01
C GLY A 333 12.26 -10.08 -0.50
N GLY A 334 12.12 -10.02 0.82
CA GLY A 334 10.90 -9.51 1.44
C GLY A 334 10.65 -8.02 1.15
N ILE A 335 11.72 -7.24 0.98
CA ILE A 335 11.65 -5.83 0.58
C ILE A 335 12.13 -5.68 -0.86
N ALA A 336 13.33 -6.09 -1.21
CA ALA A 336 13.85 -5.94 -2.56
C ALA A 336 14.36 -7.26 -3.15
N GLY A 337 13.99 -7.59 -4.37
CA GLY A 337 14.61 -8.69 -5.10
C GLY A 337 16.08 -8.40 -5.36
N TYR A 338 16.38 -7.21 -5.90
CA TYR A 338 17.73 -6.69 -6.08
C TYR A 338 17.81 -5.20 -5.72
N SER A 339 18.60 -4.87 -4.71
CA SER A 339 19.01 -3.50 -4.40
C SER A 339 20.39 -3.23 -5.00
N LYS A 340 20.43 -2.45 -6.08
CA LYS A 340 21.68 -2.19 -6.81
C LYS A 340 22.44 -1.00 -6.26
N THR A 341 21.76 0.06 -5.90
CA THR A 341 22.28 1.29 -5.28
C THR A 341 21.21 1.88 -4.38
N GLY A 342 21.54 2.92 -3.64
CA GLY A 342 20.63 3.54 -2.68
C GLY A 342 20.79 2.94 -1.28
N THR A 343 19.74 2.91 -0.52
CA THR A 343 19.71 2.35 0.84
C THR A 343 18.36 1.67 1.06
N ILE A 344 18.35 0.57 1.78
CA ILE A 344 17.12 0.01 2.37
C ILE A 344 17.16 0.34 3.85
N GLU A 345 16.23 1.17 4.33
CA GLU A 345 16.25 1.64 5.70
C GLU A 345 14.86 1.70 6.34
N ASN A 346 14.82 1.43 7.65
CA ASN A 346 13.57 1.43 8.42
C ASN A 346 12.51 0.52 7.79
N CYS A 347 12.91 -0.70 7.40
CA CYS A 347 12.05 -1.62 6.69
C CYS A 347 11.91 -2.95 7.43
N TRP A 348 10.76 -3.61 7.27
CA TRP A 348 10.59 -4.94 7.82
C TRP A 348 9.77 -5.86 6.92
N ASN A 349 9.96 -7.17 7.14
CA ASN A 349 9.22 -8.22 6.44
C ASN A 349 8.74 -9.28 7.43
N SER A 350 7.46 -9.63 7.34
CA SER A 350 6.89 -10.80 8.01
C SER A 350 6.33 -11.84 7.03
N GLY A 351 6.26 -11.53 5.73
CA GLY A 351 5.84 -12.47 4.71
C GLY A 351 6.84 -13.60 4.51
N GLU A 352 6.36 -14.80 4.20
CA GLU A 352 7.19 -15.95 3.83
C GLU A 352 7.92 -15.69 2.50
N ILE A 353 9.20 -16.03 2.44
CA ILE A 353 10.01 -15.96 1.22
C ILE A 353 10.34 -17.38 0.76
N ALA A 354 9.83 -17.78 -0.41
CA ALA A 354 10.00 -19.15 -0.90
C ALA A 354 10.45 -19.18 -2.36
N ALA A 355 11.73 -19.57 -2.61
CA ALA A 355 12.30 -19.65 -3.97
C ALA A 355 13.59 -20.49 -4.02
N SER A 356 14.34 -20.41 -5.14
CA SER A 356 15.49 -21.30 -5.35
C SER A 356 16.86 -20.66 -5.09
N HIS A 357 17.09 -19.38 -5.42
CA HIS A 357 18.43 -18.80 -5.35
C HIS A 357 18.42 -17.37 -4.85
N TYR A 358 19.40 -17.00 -4.01
CA TYR A 358 19.57 -15.66 -3.46
C TYR A 358 18.31 -15.15 -2.74
N LEU A 359 18.00 -15.80 -1.63
CA LEU A 359 16.84 -15.48 -0.81
C LEU A 359 17.26 -14.69 0.42
N GLY A 360 16.58 -13.60 0.68
CA GLY A 360 16.79 -12.82 1.90
C GLY A 360 15.48 -12.23 2.43
N GLY A 361 15.34 -12.17 3.74
CA GLY A 361 14.16 -11.58 4.37
C GLY A 361 13.98 -10.10 4.02
N ILE A 362 15.09 -9.39 3.75
CA ILE A 362 15.07 -8.00 3.28
C ILE A 362 15.47 -7.93 1.81
N ALA A 363 16.61 -8.46 1.40
CA ALA A 363 17.06 -8.39 0.02
C ALA A 363 17.54 -9.74 -0.51
N GLY A 364 17.10 -10.14 -1.71
CA GLY A 364 17.66 -11.31 -2.39
C GLY A 364 19.13 -11.09 -2.77
N TYR A 365 19.41 -9.98 -3.43
CA TYR A 365 20.75 -9.52 -3.78
C TYR A 365 20.92 -8.04 -3.41
N ASN A 366 21.99 -7.72 -2.70
CA ASN A 366 22.26 -6.38 -2.19
C ASN A 366 23.64 -5.86 -2.60
N ASN A 367 23.69 -4.63 -3.12
CA ASN A 367 24.90 -3.84 -3.36
C ASN A 367 24.83 -2.47 -2.68
N SER A 368 23.99 -2.31 -1.68
CA SER A 368 23.72 -1.04 -1.01
C SER A 368 23.77 -1.21 0.50
N ASP A 369 23.52 -0.14 1.25
CA ASP A 369 23.37 -0.23 2.69
C ASP A 369 22.01 -0.79 3.08
N ILE A 370 21.98 -1.63 4.11
CA ILE A 370 20.76 -2.06 4.80
C ILE A 370 20.88 -1.64 6.25
N ARG A 371 19.98 -0.79 6.73
CA ARG A 371 20.03 -0.29 8.10
C ARG A 371 18.65 -0.19 8.75
N ASN A 372 18.64 -0.41 10.07
CA ASN A 372 17.38 -0.35 10.84
C ASN A 372 16.29 -1.23 10.22
N CYS A 373 16.58 -2.48 9.93
CA CYS A 373 15.66 -3.39 9.27
C CYS A 373 15.54 -4.71 10.02
N TYR A 374 14.41 -5.38 9.89
CA TYR A 374 14.26 -6.72 10.46
C TYR A 374 13.38 -7.64 9.63
N ASN A 375 13.57 -8.95 9.84
CA ASN A 375 12.76 -9.99 9.23
C ASN A 375 12.17 -10.92 10.30
N GLU A 376 10.88 -11.18 10.19
CA GLU A 376 10.14 -12.15 11.00
C GLU A 376 9.62 -13.31 10.14
N GLY A 377 9.53 -13.11 8.82
CA GLY A 377 9.03 -14.11 7.89
C GLY A 377 9.98 -15.28 7.70
N ALA A 378 9.44 -16.47 7.51
CA ALA A 378 10.21 -17.67 7.19
C ALA A 378 10.88 -17.54 5.81
N ILE A 379 12.11 -18.04 5.69
CA ILE A 379 12.87 -18.09 4.43
C ILE A 379 13.05 -19.56 4.04
N ILE A 380 12.42 -19.97 2.93
CA ILE A 380 12.35 -21.36 2.50
C ILE A 380 13.07 -21.54 1.16
N GLY A 381 14.23 -22.16 1.20
CA GLY A 381 14.96 -22.53 -0.01
C GLY A 381 14.41 -23.78 -0.67
N MET A 382 13.97 -23.67 -1.91
CA MET A 382 13.40 -24.77 -2.69
C MET A 382 14.45 -25.47 -3.55
N GLY A 383 14.45 -26.81 -3.55
CA GLY A 383 15.35 -27.61 -4.39
C GLY A 383 16.83 -27.45 -4.04
N SER A 384 17.71 -27.27 -5.03
CA SER A 384 19.15 -27.04 -4.84
C SER A 384 19.47 -25.57 -4.56
N SER A 385 18.74 -24.96 -3.65
CA SER A 385 18.85 -23.53 -3.31
C SER A 385 20.27 -23.12 -2.95
N GLN A 386 20.65 -21.90 -3.30
CA GLN A 386 21.95 -21.32 -2.97
C GLN A 386 21.77 -19.93 -2.38
N TYR A 387 22.61 -19.59 -1.39
CA TYR A 387 22.67 -18.24 -0.81
C TYR A 387 21.35 -17.79 -0.18
N ILE A 388 20.98 -18.48 0.89
CA ILE A 388 19.76 -18.22 1.65
C ILE A 388 20.13 -17.56 2.96
N ALA A 389 19.45 -16.50 3.35
CA ALA A 389 19.70 -15.82 4.61
C ALA A 389 18.51 -15.04 5.16
N GLY A 390 18.56 -14.76 6.47
CA GLY A 390 17.53 -14.02 7.17
C GLY A 390 17.39 -12.55 6.73
N ILE A 391 18.50 -11.90 6.30
CA ILE A 391 18.49 -10.49 5.84
C ILE A 391 18.82 -10.41 4.36
N ALA A 392 19.99 -10.87 3.91
CA ALA A 392 20.37 -10.76 2.51
C ALA A 392 20.98 -12.06 1.97
N GLY A 393 20.40 -12.61 0.89
CA GLY A 393 20.91 -13.82 0.25
C GLY A 393 22.34 -13.66 -0.24
N ASN A 394 22.62 -12.58 -0.96
CA ASN A 394 23.97 -12.12 -1.29
C ASN A 394 24.08 -10.63 -0.98
N SER A 395 25.10 -10.22 -0.25
CA SER A 395 25.41 -8.81 0.02
C SER A 395 26.84 -8.50 -0.38
N LYS A 396 27.01 -8.02 -1.62
CA LYS A 396 28.31 -7.87 -2.25
C LYS A 396 29.07 -6.63 -1.80
N SER A 397 28.33 -5.58 -1.40
CA SER A 397 28.93 -4.32 -0.94
C SER A 397 27.96 -3.59 -0.02
N GLY A 398 28.41 -2.51 0.62
CA GLY A 398 27.64 -1.71 1.56
C GLY A 398 27.78 -2.19 3.01
N MET A 399 27.04 -1.55 3.89
CA MET A 399 26.98 -1.89 5.31
C MET A 399 25.61 -2.49 5.66
N ILE A 400 25.63 -3.50 6.52
CA ILE A 400 24.43 -4.04 7.15
C ILE A 400 24.54 -3.72 8.64
N THR A 401 23.65 -2.84 9.13
CA THR A 401 23.73 -2.37 10.51
C THR A 401 22.37 -2.21 11.15
N ASN A 402 22.28 -2.44 12.47
CA ASN A 402 21.05 -2.37 13.25
C ASN A 402 19.95 -3.26 12.64
N VAL A 403 20.27 -4.52 12.39
CA VAL A 403 19.32 -5.48 11.81
C VAL A 403 19.13 -6.70 12.69
N TYR A 404 17.98 -7.32 12.60
CA TYR A 404 17.79 -8.63 13.19
C TYR A 404 16.88 -9.54 12.36
N ASN A 405 17.07 -10.86 12.53
CA ASN A 405 16.26 -11.89 11.91
C ASN A 405 15.63 -12.80 12.97
N LEU A 406 14.33 -12.88 12.98
CA LEU A 406 13.55 -13.81 13.82
C LEU A 406 12.98 -14.98 13.01
N GLY A 407 12.89 -14.81 11.68
CA GLY A 407 12.33 -15.81 10.79
C GLY A 407 13.22 -17.05 10.71
N GLU A 408 12.60 -18.21 10.66
CA GLU A 408 13.28 -19.46 10.40
C GLU A 408 13.85 -19.47 8.99
N VAL A 409 15.11 -19.92 8.85
CA VAL A 409 15.77 -20.03 7.55
C VAL A 409 16.02 -21.51 7.26
N THR A 410 15.34 -22.05 6.24
CA THR A 410 15.37 -23.47 5.89
C THR A 410 15.74 -23.70 4.42
N GLY A 411 16.33 -24.86 4.11
CA GLY A 411 16.64 -25.23 2.73
C GLY A 411 17.78 -26.26 2.65
N TYR A 412 18.07 -26.74 1.44
CA TYR A 412 19.12 -27.75 1.17
C TYR A 412 20.48 -27.14 0.80
N SER A 413 20.72 -25.87 1.09
CA SER A 413 21.90 -25.12 0.63
C SER A 413 23.18 -25.43 1.43
N GLN A 414 24.32 -25.41 0.76
CA GLN A 414 25.65 -25.37 1.42
C GLN A 414 26.04 -23.92 1.82
N ASN A 415 25.39 -22.89 1.24
CA ASN A 415 25.62 -21.47 1.52
C ASN A 415 24.40 -20.88 2.21
N TYR A 416 24.35 -21.07 3.48
CA TYR A 416 23.24 -20.77 4.37
C TYR A 416 23.72 -19.77 5.43
N GLY A 417 23.03 -18.68 5.58
CA GLY A 417 23.39 -17.64 6.55
C GLY A 417 22.21 -17.12 7.34
N VAL A 418 22.45 -16.86 8.61
CA VAL A 418 21.40 -16.30 9.49
C VAL A 418 21.16 -14.82 9.25
N ILE A 419 22.19 -14.08 8.79
CA ILE A 419 22.12 -12.66 8.39
C ILE A 419 22.44 -12.53 6.90
N ILE A 420 23.57 -12.98 6.42
CA ILE A 420 23.92 -13.02 5.00
C ILE A 420 24.28 -14.44 4.55
N GLY A 421 23.88 -14.81 3.33
CA GLY A 421 24.25 -16.10 2.72
C GLY A 421 25.66 -16.07 2.13
N THR A 422 26.05 -14.97 1.48
CA THR A 422 27.40 -14.73 0.96
C THR A 422 27.62 -13.23 0.73
N GLY A 423 28.88 -12.82 0.55
CA GLY A 423 29.26 -11.46 0.17
C GLY A 423 30.31 -10.85 1.08
N ASP A 424 30.66 -9.59 0.79
CA ASP A 424 31.77 -8.86 1.41
C ASP A 424 31.31 -7.63 2.21
N SER A 425 30.02 -7.51 2.49
CA SER A 425 29.45 -6.38 3.26
C SER A 425 29.97 -6.34 4.69
N VAL A 426 30.20 -5.15 5.20
CA VAL A 426 30.52 -4.92 6.61
C VAL A 426 29.23 -5.05 7.44
N ILE A 427 29.25 -5.96 8.42
CA ILE A 427 28.10 -6.24 9.27
C ILE A 427 28.39 -5.76 10.69
N SER A 428 27.47 -5.00 11.26
CA SER A 428 27.58 -4.51 12.64
C SER A 428 26.20 -4.47 13.30
N ASN A 429 26.17 -4.59 14.62
CA ASN A 429 24.95 -4.55 15.43
C ASN A 429 23.80 -5.39 14.85
N SER A 430 24.10 -6.64 14.52
CA SER A 430 23.19 -7.55 13.83
C SER A 430 22.95 -8.81 14.66
N TYR A 431 21.68 -9.25 14.74
CA TYR A 431 21.27 -10.35 15.63
C TYR A 431 20.33 -11.31 14.91
N TYR A 432 20.23 -12.52 15.46
CA TYR A 432 19.30 -13.53 14.97
C TYR A 432 18.77 -14.40 16.11
N LYS A 433 17.60 -14.98 15.91
CA LYS A 433 16.96 -15.90 16.85
C LYS A 433 17.60 -17.28 16.77
N THR A 434 17.77 -17.93 17.94
CA THR A 434 18.20 -19.32 18.09
C THR A 434 17.16 -20.08 18.92
N ASP A 435 17.31 -21.40 19.07
CA ASP A 435 16.44 -22.22 19.91
C ASP A 435 16.50 -21.81 21.40
N SER A 436 17.65 -21.26 21.84
CA SER A 436 17.90 -20.85 23.23
C SER A 436 17.69 -19.36 23.52
N GLY A 437 17.45 -18.54 22.48
CA GLY A 437 17.31 -17.08 22.65
C GLY A 437 17.76 -16.31 21.42
N TYR A 438 18.65 -15.33 21.60
CA TYR A 438 19.14 -14.45 20.53
C TYR A 438 20.65 -14.44 20.53
N LYS A 439 21.26 -14.38 19.34
CA LYS A 439 22.71 -14.36 19.17
C LYS A 439 23.14 -13.18 18.30
N LYS A 440 24.26 -12.55 18.69
CA LYS A 440 24.88 -11.51 17.87
C LYS A 440 25.70 -12.13 16.74
N TYR A 441 25.55 -11.59 15.56
CA TYR A 441 26.31 -12.04 14.39
C TYR A 441 27.79 -11.63 14.50
N GLY A 442 28.68 -12.58 14.29
CA GLY A 442 30.14 -12.35 14.28
C GLY A 442 30.82 -12.40 15.64
N ASP A 443 30.09 -12.68 16.73
CA ASP A 443 30.66 -13.00 18.04
C ASP A 443 29.86 -14.12 18.76
N ASP A 444 30.34 -14.57 19.89
CA ASP A 444 29.74 -15.66 20.65
C ASP A 444 28.72 -15.18 21.69
N SER A 445 28.38 -13.88 21.69
CA SER A 445 27.42 -13.31 22.66
C SER A 445 26.02 -13.85 22.42
N GLU A 446 25.45 -14.45 23.45
CA GLU A 446 24.12 -15.02 23.48
C GLU A 446 23.25 -14.29 24.53
N TYR A 447 21.97 -14.08 24.22
CA TYR A 447 21.01 -13.37 25.04
C TYR A 447 19.78 -14.27 25.23
N GLU A 448 19.58 -14.78 26.44
CA GLU A 448 18.55 -15.79 26.74
C GLU A 448 17.14 -15.20 26.84
N SER A 449 17.02 -13.87 26.97
CA SER A 449 15.73 -13.18 27.09
C SER A 449 15.55 -12.06 26.06
N ILE A 450 14.31 -11.73 25.79
CA ILE A 450 13.94 -10.59 24.93
C ILE A 450 14.48 -9.28 25.52
N GLU A 451 14.42 -9.11 26.85
CA GLU A 451 14.93 -7.91 27.52
C GLU A 451 16.44 -7.74 27.33
N ALA A 452 17.20 -8.81 27.52
CA ALA A 452 18.66 -8.80 27.32
C ALA A 452 19.02 -8.52 25.86
N PHE A 453 18.29 -9.11 24.91
CA PHE A 453 18.44 -8.83 23.49
C PHE A 453 18.11 -7.36 23.17
N ASN A 454 16.96 -6.84 23.62
CA ASN A 454 16.54 -5.45 23.39
C ASN A 454 17.59 -4.46 23.91
N ALA A 455 18.09 -4.67 25.11
CA ALA A 455 19.14 -3.85 25.71
C ALA A 455 20.43 -3.87 24.89
N ALA A 456 20.90 -5.05 24.47
CA ALA A 456 22.11 -5.20 23.67
C ALA A 456 21.97 -4.59 22.27
N PHE A 457 20.83 -4.80 21.61
CA PHE A 457 20.54 -4.27 20.29
C PHE A 457 20.54 -2.73 20.30
N LEU A 458 19.85 -2.12 21.25
CA LEU A 458 19.82 -0.66 21.39
C LEU A 458 21.15 -0.07 21.84
N ALA A 459 21.92 -0.77 22.68
CA ALA A 459 23.24 -0.30 23.12
C ALA A 459 24.23 -0.12 21.95
N GLY A 460 24.09 -0.92 20.91
CA GLY A 460 24.91 -0.84 19.69
C GLY A 460 24.57 0.32 18.75
N MET A 461 23.53 1.12 19.06
CA MET A 461 23.02 2.19 18.18
C MET A 461 23.45 3.57 18.62
N THR A 462 23.44 4.52 17.67
CA THR A 462 23.46 5.95 17.96
C THR A 462 22.13 6.39 18.59
N ASP A 463 22.09 7.55 19.26
CA ASP A 463 20.84 8.04 19.87
C ASP A 463 19.77 8.37 18.81
N SER A 464 20.17 8.79 17.62
CA SER A 464 19.26 9.00 16.49
C SER A 464 18.64 7.69 15.99
N ASP A 465 19.43 6.62 15.91
CA ASP A 465 18.89 5.31 15.52
C ASP A 465 17.97 4.74 16.59
N LYS A 466 18.34 4.86 17.89
CA LYS A 466 17.47 4.42 19.00
C LYS A 466 16.08 5.04 18.97
N ALA A 467 16.01 6.33 18.58
CA ALA A 467 14.74 7.05 18.51
C ALA A 467 13.76 6.48 17.48
N LEU A 468 14.25 5.71 16.50
CA LEU A 468 13.44 5.03 15.48
C LEU A 468 12.76 3.77 16.01
N TRP A 469 13.22 3.23 17.14
CA TRP A 469 12.75 1.96 17.66
C TRP A 469 11.86 2.14 18.89
N LEU A 470 10.83 1.32 18.98
CA LEU A 470 9.95 1.19 20.11
C LEU A 470 10.18 -0.17 20.77
N THR A 471 10.34 -0.20 22.08
CA THR A 471 10.47 -1.42 22.86
C THR A 471 9.42 -1.48 23.95
N TYR A 472 8.92 -2.66 24.24
CA TYR A 472 7.98 -2.93 25.32
C TYR A 472 8.60 -3.86 26.38
N GLY A 473 9.80 -3.50 26.84
CA GLY A 473 10.52 -4.23 27.88
C GLY A 473 10.93 -5.64 27.43
N ASP A 474 10.48 -6.63 28.19
CA ASP A 474 10.75 -8.07 27.99
C ASP A 474 9.71 -8.81 27.12
N ARG A 475 8.75 -8.08 26.56
CA ARG A 475 7.55 -8.67 25.95
C ARG A 475 7.67 -8.92 24.47
N MET A 476 8.36 -8.05 23.77
CA MET A 476 8.57 -8.21 22.33
C MET A 476 9.87 -7.55 21.88
N THR A 477 10.35 -7.99 20.73
CA THR A 477 11.51 -7.43 20.05
C THR A 477 11.25 -5.98 19.62
N PRO A 478 12.30 -5.16 19.38
CA PRO A 478 12.13 -3.76 19.01
C PRO A 478 11.37 -3.59 17.69
N LEU A 479 10.42 -2.67 17.66
CA LEU A 479 9.63 -2.35 16.48
C LEU A 479 10.04 -0.99 15.90
N LEU A 480 9.92 -0.83 14.58
CA LEU A 480 10.13 0.46 13.91
C LEU A 480 8.96 1.40 14.16
N LYS A 481 9.18 2.39 15.04
CA LYS A 481 8.15 3.32 15.52
C LYS A 481 7.45 4.09 14.40
N GLY A 482 8.18 4.51 13.36
CA GLY A 482 7.64 5.27 12.23
C GLY A 482 6.66 4.51 11.34
N LEU A 483 6.62 3.18 11.45
CA LEU A 483 5.70 2.31 10.71
C LEU A 483 4.45 1.94 11.52
N LEU A 484 4.38 2.37 12.78
CA LEU A 484 3.27 2.10 13.68
C LEU A 484 2.32 3.29 13.69
N LYS A 485 1.02 3.04 13.62
CA LYS A 485 0.00 4.07 13.83
C LYS A 485 -0.02 4.47 15.30
N PRO A 486 0.10 5.75 15.65
CA PRO A 486 -0.06 6.18 17.04
C PRO A 486 -1.50 5.89 17.48
N LEU A 487 -1.65 5.29 18.65
CA LEU A 487 -2.93 5.04 19.28
C LEU A 487 -2.89 5.59 20.70
N ASP A 488 -3.55 6.73 20.91
CA ASP A 488 -3.65 7.37 22.22
C ASP A 488 -4.77 6.73 23.01
N ILE A 489 -4.41 6.09 24.13
CA ILE A 489 -5.33 5.46 25.07
C ILE A 489 -5.29 6.23 26.37
N ASN A 490 -6.33 6.99 26.64
CA ASN A 490 -6.50 7.66 27.92
C ASN A 490 -7.41 6.83 28.84
N VAL A 491 -6.81 6.10 29.76
CA VAL A 491 -7.56 5.28 30.72
C VAL A 491 -8.02 6.09 31.93
N GLY A 492 -7.38 7.23 32.18
CA GLY A 492 -7.51 7.96 33.45
C GLY A 492 -6.86 7.22 34.61
N ASP A 493 -6.88 7.83 35.79
CA ASP A 493 -6.36 7.20 36.98
C ASP A 493 -7.41 6.24 37.56
N ILE A 494 -7.00 5.01 37.83
CA ILE A 494 -7.80 3.99 38.45
C ILE A 494 -7.41 3.96 39.94
N GLU A 495 -8.28 4.44 40.80
CA GLU A 495 -8.05 4.45 42.26
C GLU A 495 -8.76 3.27 42.93
N THR A 496 -8.06 2.58 43.80
CA THR A 496 -8.62 1.50 44.63
C THR A 496 -7.99 1.50 46.01
N GLU A 497 -8.71 0.96 47.00
CA GLU A 497 -8.18 0.76 48.36
C GLU A 497 -7.46 -0.59 48.45
N TYR A 498 -6.40 -0.64 49.24
CA TYR A 498 -5.66 -1.87 49.53
C TYR A 498 -6.54 -2.85 50.30
N THR A 499 -6.86 -3.97 49.71
CA THR A 499 -7.69 -5.01 50.32
C THR A 499 -6.89 -6.24 50.79
N GLY A 500 -5.58 -6.26 50.48
CA GLY A 500 -4.75 -7.45 50.69
C GLY A 500 -5.05 -8.57 49.67
N SER A 501 -5.87 -8.27 48.67
CA SER A 501 -6.30 -9.19 47.61
C SER A 501 -5.62 -8.86 46.29
N ASP A 502 -5.62 -9.83 45.41
CA ASP A 502 -5.16 -9.69 44.02
C ASP A 502 -6.13 -8.78 43.23
N TYR A 503 -5.59 -7.72 42.61
CA TYR A 503 -6.33 -6.79 41.73
C TYR A 503 -6.49 -7.28 40.28
N THR A 504 -6.21 -8.54 40.01
CA THR A 504 -6.30 -9.24 38.74
C THR A 504 -7.62 -8.98 38.02
N GLY A 505 -8.75 -9.03 38.77
CA GLY A 505 -10.07 -8.84 38.17
C GLY A 505 -10.31 -7.44 37.61
N LEU A 506 -9.72 -6.39 38.21
CA LEU A 506 -9.85 -5.00 37.73
C LEU A 506 -9.08 -4.79 36.42
N VAL A 507 -7.88 -5.33 36.35
CA VAL A 507 -7.01 -5.25 35.16
C VAL A 507 -7.55 -6.11 34.02
N GLN A 508 -8.09 -7.28 34.35
CA GLN A 508 -8.74 -8.14 33.36
C GLN A 508 -9.97 -7.46 32.75
N ALA A 509 -10.81 -6.81 33.57
CA ALA A 509 -11.97 -6.07 33.07
C ALA A 509 -11.59 -4.91 32.12
N LEU A 510 -10.43 -4.26 32.37
CA LEU A 510 -9.87 -3.26 31.48
C LEU A 510 -9.37 -3.90 30.17
N ALA A 511 -8.64 -5.00 30.26
CA ALA A 511 -8.14 -5.76 29.11
C ALA A 511 -9.29 -6.23 28.21
N ASP A 512 -10.37 -6.75 28.80
CA ASP A 512 -11.54 -7.23 28.07
C ASP A 512 -12.23 -6.07 27.30
N LYS A 513 -12.38 -4.90 27.92
CA LYS A 513 -12.95 -3.71 27.26
C LYS A 513 -12.10 -3.20 26.10
N LEU A 514 -10.78 -3.28 26.19
CA LEU A 514 -9.89 -2.85 25.13
C LEU A 514 -9.80 -3.91 24.02
N ALA A 515 -9.92 -5.20 24.38
CA ALA A 515 -10.05 -6.29 23.42
C ALA A 515 -11.33 -6.18 22.57
N GLU A 516 -12.45 -5.71 23.14
CA GLU A 516 -13.67 -5.39 22.37
C GLU A 516 -13.44 -4.30 21.31
N GLN A 517 -12.42 -3.47 21.49
CA GLN A 517 -12.00 -2.45 20.52
C GLN A 517 -10.85 -2.92 19.60
N GLY A 518 -10.53 -4.21 19.65
CA GLY A 518 -9.44 -4.80 18.87
C GLY A 518 -8.04 -4.52 19.42
N ILE A 519 -7.91 -4.04 20.66
CA ILE A 519 -6.62 -3.75 21.32
C ILE A 519 -6.28 -4.90 22.26
N ILE A 520 -5.19 -5.58 21.98
CA ILE A 520 -4.71 -6.68 22.83
C ILE A 520 -3.75 -6.12 23.88
N ILE A 521 -4.08 -6.36 25.15
CA ILE A 521 -3.28 -5.94 26.29
C ILE A 521 -2.80 -7.19 27.03
N ASP A 522 -1.49 -7.25 27.28
CA ASP A 522 -0.94 -8.28 28.15
C ASP A 522 -1.00 -7.82 29.61
N VAL A 523 -1.86 -8.47 30.36
CA VAL A 523 -2.02 -8.26 31.80
C VAL A 523 -1.15 -9.21 32.64
N THR A 524 -0.43 -10.14 32.00
CA THR A 524 0.32 -11.18 32.71
C THR A 524 1.43 -10.61 33.58
N LYS A 525 2.02 -9.49 33.22
CA LYS A 525 3.06 -8.83 34.02
C LYS A 525 2.53 -8.20 35.29
N LEU A 526 1.35 -7.59 35.24
CA LEU A 526 0.64 -7.13 36.46
C LEU A 526 0.33 -8.27 37.39
N LEU A 527 0.03 -9.46 36.86
CA LEU A 527 -0.29 -10.65 37.60
C LEU A 527 0.97 -11.35 38.14
N ALA A 528 2.05 -11.40 37.36
CA ALA A 528 3.28 -12.09 37.72
C ALA A 528 4.12 -11.35 38.76
N ASP A 529 4.12 -10.02 38.75
CA ASP A 529 4.90 -9.21 39.70
C ASP A 529 4.23 -9.06 41.08
N GLY A 530 3.02 -9.64 41.26
CA GLY A 530 2.31 -9.65 42.55
C GLY A 530 2.14 -8.25 43.16
N LYS A 531 1.95 -7.22 42.31
CA LYS A 531 1.84 -5.83 42.73
C LYS A 531 0.50 -5.58 43.43
N THR A 532 0.41 -6.10 44.63
CA THR A 532 -0.68 -5.86 45.56
C THR A 532 -0.34 -4.81 46.63
N GLU A 533 0.83 -4.16 46.49
CA GLU A 533 1.30 -3.17 47.45
C GLU A 533 0.69 -1.79 47.20
N ILE A 534 0.55 -1.01 48.24
CA ILE A 534 0.16 0.41 48.19
C ILE A 534 1.18 1.16 47.33
N GLY A 535 0.69 1.90 46.32
CA GLY A 535 1.55 2.63 45.43
C GLY A 535 0.85 3.16 44.16
N GLU A 536 1.60 3.88 43.36
CA GLU A 536 1.19 4.37 42.04
C GLU A 536 1.96 3.60 40.94
N TYR A 537 1.23 3.12 39.96
CA TYR A 537 1.78 2.36 38.84
C TYR A 537 1.35 2.99 37.53
N ASP A 538 2.29 3.41 36.69
CA ASP A 538 2.01 3.95 35.36
C ASP A 538 1.42 2.86 34.45
N LEU A 539 0.24 3.11 33.89
CA LEU A 539 -0.40 2.14 32.99
C LEU A 539 0.38 1.94 31.68
N LYS A 540 1.15 2.94 31.23
CA LYS A 540 2.04 2.80 30.05
C LYS A 540 3.06 1.65 30.18
N ASP A 541 3.49 1.34 31.40
CA ASP A 541 4.46 0.27 31.68
C ASP A 541 3.82 -1.11 31.76
N LEU A 542 2.49 -1.14 31.77
CA LEU A 542 1.67 -2.33 31.96
C LEU A 542 0.96 -2.78 30.68
N LEU A 543 0.83 -1.89 29.70
CA LEU A 543 0.06 -2.10 28.48
C LEU A 543 0.98 -2.10 27.26
N PHE A 544 0.84 -3.10 26.40
CA PHE A 544 1.49 -3.11 25.08
C PHE A 544 0.55 -3.73 24.04
N SER A 545 0.73 -3.35 22.79
CA SER A 545 -0.01 -3.94 21.67
C SER A 545 0.83 -5.04 21.04
N THR A 546 0.25 -6.21 20.88
CA THR A 546 0.79 -7.27 20.02
C THR A 546 0.26 -7.16 18.60
N GLN A 547 -0.58 -6.16 18.32
CA GLN A 547 -1.12 -5.93 16.99
C GLN A 547 -0.07 -5.27 16.09
N ASP A 548 0.13 -5.86 14.93
CA ASP A 548 0.89 -5.24 13.85
C ASP A 548 0.29 -3.87 13.55
N GLY A 549 1.12 -2.85 13.62
CA GLY A 549 0.79 -1.54 13.13
C GLY A 549 0.46 -0.46 14.14
N TYR A 550 0.44 -0.69 15.47
CA TYR A 550 0.11 0.38 16.44
C TYR A 550 1.22 0.66 17.46
N ALA A 551 1.55 1.94 17.64
CA ALA A 551 2.32 2.46 18.78
C ALA A 551 1.34 2.97 19.83
N LEU A 552 1.28 2.29 20.98
CA LEU A 552 0.40 2.70 22.07
C LEU A 552 1.01 3.88 22.85
N ASN A 553 0.22 4.94 23.02
CA ASN A 553 0.50 6.02 23.95
C ASN A 553 -0.54 5.97 25.07
N VAL A 554 -0.22 5.24 26.13
CA VAL A 554 -1.16 5.01 27.24
C VAL A 554 -0.92 6.05 28.31
N THR A 555 -1.98 6.74 28.74
CA THR A 555 -1.96 7.67 29.87
C THR A 555 -2.92 7.21 30.96
N GLY A 556 -2.52 7.40 32.21
CA GLY A 556 -3.26 7.01 33.40
C GLY A 556 -2.42 6.18 34.35
N LYS A 557 -2.85 6.08 35.59
CA LYS A 557 -2.19 5.35 36.66
C LYS A 557 -3.17 4.40 37.38
N LEU A 558 -2.63 3.29 37.85
CA LEU A 558 -3.28 2.50 38.90
C LEU A 558 -2.76 2.99 40.27
N VAL A 559 -3.64 3.52 41.08
CA VAL A 559 -3.32 4.05 42.40
C VAL A 559 -3.96 3.16 43.47
N ILE A 560 -3.14 2.45 44.22
CA ILE A 560 -3.57 1.62 45.34
C ILE A 560 -3.32 2.41 46.63
N LYS A 561 -4.38 2.84 47.33
CA LYS A 561 -4.34 3.64 48.54
C LYS A 561 -4.46 2.77 49.80
N GLU A 562 -3.98 3.26 50.94
CA GLU A 562 -4.28 2.63 52.22
C GLU A 562 -5.80 2.53 52.43
N LYS A 563 -6.24 1.40 53.02
CA LYS A 563 -7.62 1.24 53.42
C LYS A 563 -7.97 2.33 54.43
N SER A 564 -8.98 3.13 54.13
CA SER A 564 -9.49 4.10 55.09
C SER A 564 -9.85 3.39 56.42
N PRO A 565 -9.45 3.90 57.58
CA PRO A 565 -9.83 3.27 58.85
C PRO A 565 -11.37 3.19 58.92
N GLU A 566 -11.84 1.98 59.15
CA GLU A 566 -13.27 1.73 59.33
C GLU A 566 -13.77 2.65 60.47
N PRO A 567 -14.83 3.45 60.29
CA PRO A 567 -15.35 4.26 61.39
C PRO A 567 -15.73 3.34 62.54
N GLU A 568 -15.23 3.63 63.76
CA GLU A 568 -15.57 2.85 64.92
C GLU A 568 -17.08 2.67 64.99
N PRO A 569 -17.57 1.43 65.13
CA PRO A 569 -19.00 1.21 65.21
C PRO A 569 -19.56 1.96 66.40
N PRO A 570 -20.68 2.68 66.31
CA PRO A 570 -21.36 3.22 67.46
C PRO A 570 -21.71 2.04 68.40
N ALA A 571 -21.35 2.19 69.63
CA ALA A 571 -21.63 1.19 70.64
C ALA A 571 -23.12 0.83 70.67
N ASP A 572 -23.41 -0.49 70.59
CA ASP A 572 -24.71 -1.16 70.73
C ASP A 572 -25.64 -1.13 69.44
N ASN A 573 -25.59 -2.22 68.63
CA ASN A 573 -26.75 -3.12 68.56
C ASN A 573 -26.44 -4.28 67.57
N TYR A 574 -26.54 -5.48 68.07
CA TYR A 574 -26.48 -6.75 67.38
C TYR A 574 -27.58 -6.84 66.32
N VAL A 575 -27.21 -6.91 65.01
CA VAL A 575 -28.01 -7.62 63.99
C VAL A 575 -27.06 -8.24 62.98
N SER A 576 -27.11 -9.55 62.88
CA SER A 576 -26.43 -10.34 61.85
C SER A 576 -26.99 -10.06 60.48
N SER A 577 -26.16 -9.75 59.47
CA SER A 577 -26.52 -9.98 58.08
C SER A 577 -25.29 -10.12 57.20
N SER A 578 -25.37 -11.12 56.40
CA SER A 578 -24.67 -11.64 55.24
C SER A 578 -23.77 -10.68 54.44
N ALA A 579 -22.61 -11.21 54.04
CA ALA A 579 -21.65 -10.65 53.13
C ALA A 579 -22.28 -10.23 51.77
N SER A 580 -22.17 -8.95 51.44
CA SER A 580 -22.36 -8.48 50.09
C SER A 580 -20.99 -8.33 49.40
N LYS A 581 -20.85 -8.98 48.28
CA LYS A 581 -19.74 -8.76 47.36
C LYS A 581 -19.84 -7.32 46.82
N ASP A 582 -18.87 -6.48 47.20
CA ASP A 582 -18.77 -5.14 46.65
C ASP A 582 -18.11 -5.23 45.28
N THR A 583 -18.95 -5.11 44.25
CA THR A 583 -18.48 -4.89 42.88
C THR A 583 -18.30 -3.39 42.72
N GLY A 584 -17.06 -2.93 42.82
CA GLY A 584 -16.71 -1.55 42.50
C GLY A 584 -17.17 -1.16 41.11
N THR A 585 -18.09 -0.22 41.05
CA THR A 585 -18.64 0.30 39.79
C THR A 585 -17.60 1.20 39.14
N LEU A 586 -17.07 0.75 38.02
CA LEU A 586 -16.28 1.56 37.12
C LEU A 586 -17.20 2.60 36.44
N THR A 587 -17.37 3.76 37.06
CA THR A 587 -18.04 4.92 36.43
C THR A 587 -16.96 5.87 35.90
N ASN A 588 -17.01 6.12 34.61
CA ASN A 588 -16.27 7.08 33.81
C ASN A 588 -14.95 6.61 33.20
N ILE A 589 -15.05 5.70 32.21
CA ILE A 589 -14.08 5.61 31.15
C ILE A 589 -14.72 6.23 29.91
N LYS A 590 -14.42 7.49 29.62
CA LYS A 590 -14.72 8.09 28.31
C LYS A 590 -13.60 7.65 27.35
N ALA A 591 -13.85 6.59 26.61
CA ALA A 591 -13.15 6.38 25.35
C ALA A 591 -13.75 7.39 24.36
N GLU A 592 -13.01 8.43 24.01
CA GLU A 592 -13.35 9.22 22.83
C GLU A 592 -13.18 8.32 21.62
N LYS A 593 -14.31 8.00 20.99
CA LYS A 593 -14.32 7.38 19.67
C LYS A 593 -13.60 8.31 18.71
N MET A 594 -12.38 7.96 18.36
CA MET A 594 -11.88 8.37 17.05
C MET A 594 -12.69 7.59 16.01
N GLN A 595 -13.34 8.31 15.11
CA GLN A 595 -14.00 7.72 13.95
C GLN A 595 -12.96 6.87 13.22
N GLN A 596 -13.16 5.57 13.21
CA GLN A 596 -12.57 4.70 12.23
C GLN A 596 -13.19 5.09 10.89
N GLU A 597 -12.47 5.84 10.08
CA GLU A 597 -12.63 5.74 8.65
C GLU A 597 -12.05 4.37 8.27
N GLU A 598 -12.91 3.52 7.76
CA GLU A 598 -12.55 2.22 7.18
C GLU A 598 -11.54 2.44 6.05
N TYR A 599 -10.36 1.91 6.25
CA TYR A 599 -9.35 1.76 5.18
C TYR A 599 -9.34 0.31 4.68
#